data_06ece9a6dc9564c783c02cb139ee2bf8
#
_entry.id   06ece9a6dc9564c783c02cb139ee2bf8
#
_cell.length_a   1.000
_cell.length_b   1.000
_cell.length_c   1.000
_cell.angle_alpha   90.00
_cell.angle_beta   90.00
_cell.angle_gamma   90.00
#
_symmetry.space_group_name_H-M   'P 1'
#
loop_
_entity.id
_entity.type
_entity.pdbx_description
1 polymer ?
#
loop_
_entity_poly.entity_id
_entity_poly.type
_entity_poly.pdbx_seq_one_letter_code
_entity_poly.pdbx_strand_id
1 'polypeptide(L)'
;TFRLGDNQFWLDDKPFQIISGEIHPSRIPAEYWKQRIQMIKAMGCNTVACYIMWNYHESEPGVFDFQTGNKNLEKFIQTVQDEGMFLLFRPGPYVCGEWDFGGLPPYLLSIPDIKIRCMDTRYTAAVERYVDKIAPIIKKYEITNGGPIIMVQVENEYGSYGNDRIYMKWMHDLWRDKGIEVPFYTADGATPYMLEAG
;
A
#
# COMPACT_ATOMS: atom_id res chain seq x y z
N THR A 1 -7.84 15.98 9.46
CA THR A 1 -6.70 16.13 8.52
C THR A 1 -5.45 15.47 9.11
N PHE A 2 -4.62 14.88 8.23
CA PHE A 2 -3.31 14.33 8.60
C PHE A 2 -2.20 15.00 7.77
N ARG A 3 -1.11 15.43 8.39
CA ARG A 3 -0.01 16.11 7.71
C ARG A 3 1.33 15.87 8.41
N LEU A 4 2.41 16.05 7.65
CA LEU A 4 3.77 16.14 8.17
C LEU A 4 4.14 17.61 8.40
N GLY A 5 4.91 17.89 9.41
CA GLY A 5 5.44 19.24 9.69
C GLY A 5 6.19 19.27 11.01
N ASP A 6 7.16 20.19 11.13
CA ASP A 6 7.93 20.44 12.36
C ASP A 6 8.53 19.16 12.99
N ASN A 7 9.07 18.26 12.15
CA ASN A 7 9.68 16.99 12.52
C ASN A 7 8.72 16.01 13.25
N GLN A 8 7.41 16.13 13.04
CA GLN A 8 6.42 15.23 13.62
C GLN A 8 5.19 15.09 12.72
N PHE A 9 4.31 14.14 13.04
CA PHE A 9 3.00 14.03 12.43
C PHE A 9 1.98 14.88 13.20
N TRP A 10 1.01 15.37 12.46
CA TRP A 10 -0.11 16.13 12.97
C TRP A 10 -1.43 15.51 12.55
N LEU A 11 -2.33 15.32 13.50
CA LEU A 11 -3.71 14.88 13.27
C LEU A 11 -4.65 15.95 13.85
N ASP A 12 -5.47 16.56 13.00
CA ASP A 12 -6.39 17.65 13.36
C ASP A 12 -5.71 18.72 14.24
N ASP A 13 -4.54 19.19 13.78
CA ASP A 13 -3.69 20.19 14.42
C ASP A 13 -3.16 19.83 15.82
N LYS A 14 -3.17 18.55 16.15
CA LYS A 14 -2.55 18.02 17.36
C LYS A 14 -1.35 17.13 16.99
N PRO A 15 -0.25 17.17 17.75
CA PRO A 15 0.84 16.21 17.59
C PRO A 15 0.31 14.77 17.64
N PHE A 16 0.74 13.95 16.67
CA PHE A 16 0.29 12.57 16.58
C PHE A 16 1.49 11.63 16.42
N GLN A 17 1.52 10.58 17.22
CA GLN A 17 2.50 9.52 17.11
C GLN A 17 1.83 8.28 16.50
N ILE A 18 2.36 7.79 15.40
CA ILE A 18 1.91 6.52 14.80
C ILE A 18 2.52 5.37 15.60
N ILE A 19 1.67 4.52 16.16
CA ILE A 19 2.04 3.24 16.75
C ILE A 19 1.23 2.17 16.02
N SER A 20 1.87 1.41 15.12
CA SER A 20 1.17 0.50 14.24
C SER A 20 1.48 -0.96 14.51
N GLY A 21 0.45 -1.80 14.37
CA GLY A 21 0.59 -3.24 14.19
C GLY A 21 0.30 -3.61 12.74
N GLU A 22 1.03 -4.58 12.19
CA GLU A 22 0.88 -4.99 10.79
C GLU A 22 0.06 -6.28 10.67
N ILE A 23 -0.94 -6.27 9.78
CA ILE A 23 -1.69 -7.44 9.35
C ILE A 23 -1.98 -7.39 7.86
N HIS A 24 -1.98 -8.54 7.21
CA HIS A 24 -2.26 -8.66 5.79
C HIS A 24 -3.63 -9.32 5.58
N PRO A 25 -4.61 -8.64 5.00
CA PRO A 25 -5.96 -9.20 4.82
C PRO A 25 -5.96 -10.50 4.02
N SER A 26 -5.05 -10.66 3.06
CA SER A 26 -4.90 -11.88 2.26
C SER A 26 -4.53 -13.14 3.07
N ARG A 27 -3.90 -12.98 4.25
CA ARG A 27 -3.44 -14.08 5.11
C ARG A 27 -4.39 -14.46 6.23
N ILE A 28 -5.44 -13.69 6.43
CA ILE A 28 -6.35 -13.84 7.57
C ILE A 28 -7.77 -13.99 7.01
N PRO A 29 -8.51 -15.07 7.35
CA PRO A 29 -9.91 -15.18 6.96
C PRO A 29 -10.71 -13.94 7.39
N ALA A 30 -11.57 -13.45 6.49
CA ALA A 30 -12.24 -12.16 6.67
C ALA A 30 -13.08 -12.06 7.96
N GLU A 31 -13.60 -13.18 8.45
CA GLU A 31 -14.34 -13.28 9.71
C GLU A 31 -13.49 -13.00 10.96
N TYR A 32 -12.15 -13.10 10.84
CA TYR A 32 -11.22 -12.82 11.94
C TYR A 32 -10.59 -11.42 11.88
N TRP A 33 -10.79 -10.64 10.81
CA TRP A 33 -10.18 -9.31 10.70
C TRP A 33 -10.49 -8.41 11.89
N LYS A 34 -11.76 -8.33 12.27
CA LYS A 34 -12.18 -7.53 13.42
C LYS A 34 -11.44 -7.93 14.69
N GLN A 35 -11.40 -9.23 14.99
CA GLN A 35 -10.70 -9.73 16.19
C GLN A 35 -9.22 -9.36 16.18
N ARG A 36 -8.52 -9.53 15.03
CA ARG A 36 -7.10 -9.21 14.91
C ARG A 36 -6.82 -7.72 15.07
N ILE A 37 -7.66 -6.87 14.49
CA ILE A 37 -7.58 -5.42 14.66
C ILE A 37 -7.79 -5.03 16.13
N GLN A 38 -8.74 -5.64 16.80
CA GLN A 38 -8.97 -5.43 18.25
C GLN A 38 -7.77 -5.86 19.09
N MET A 39 -7.08 -6.94 18.72
CA MET A 39 -5.85 -7.35 19.41
C MET A 39 -4.73 -6.31 19.22
N ILE A 40 -4.54 -5.77 18.01
CA ILE A 40 -3.59 -4.69 17.74
C ILE A 40 -3.92 -3.47 18.61
N LYS A 41 -5.20 -3.09 18.67
CA LYS A 41 -5.67 -1.98 19.51
C LYS A 41 -5.41 -2.23 21.00
N ALA A 42 -5.65 -3.46 21.47
CA ALA A 42 -5.41 -3.85 22.87
C ALA A 42 -3.92 -3.81 23.23
N MET A 43 -3.02 -3.94 22.27
CA MET A 43 -1.57 -3.74 22.46
C MET A 43 -1.17 -2.28 22.59
N GLY A 44 -2.11 -1.34 22.49
CA GLY A 44 -1.84 0.10 22.55
C GLY A 44 -1.55 0.76 21.21
N CYS A 45 -1.70 0.04 20.10
CA CYS A 45 -1.57 0.63 18.76
C CYS A 45 -2.80 1.49 18.41
N ASN A 46 -2.56 2.53 17.62
CA ASN A 46 -3.60 3.40 17.07
C ASN A 46 -3.78 3.25 15.56
N THR A 47 -2.91 2.49 14.93
CA THR A 47 -2.81 2.36 13.47
C THR A 47 -2.60 0.91 13.07
N VAL A 48 -3.19 0.50 11.97
CA VAL A 48 -2.92 -0.76 11.28
C VAL A 48 -2.05 -0.47 10.08
N ALA A 49 -1.02 -1.28 9.82
CA ALA A 49 -0.31 -1.31 8.55
C ALA A 49 -0.71 -2.57 7.77
N CYS A 50 -0.90 -2.46 6.47
CA CYS A 50 -1.25 -3.62 5.66
C CYS A 50 -0.67 -3.58 4.25
N TYR A 51 -0.04 -4.69 3.83
CA TYR A 51 0.27 -4.94 2.43
C TYR A 51 -0.96 -5.41 1.65
N ILE A 52 -1.04 -4.97 0.40
CA ILE A 52 -2.00 -5.48 -0.58
C ILE A 52 -1.20 -6.21 -1.66
N MET A 53 -1.42 -7.52 -1.76
CA MET A 53 -0.69 -8.37 -2.69
C MET A 53 -1.37 -8.29 -4.07
N TRP A 54 -0.76 -7.62 -5.02
CA TRP A 54 -1.33 -7.40 -6.35
C TRP A 54 -1.77 -8.72 -7.02
N ASN A 55 -0.90 -9.75 -7.02
CA ASN A 55 -1.21 -11.05 -7.61
C ASN A 55 -2.38 -11.79 -6.95
N TYR A 56 -2.72 -11.45 -5.72
CA TYR A 56 -3.89 -12.01 -5.03
C TYR A 56 -5.20 -11.42 -5.56
N HIS A 57 -5.15 -10.20 -6.07
CA HIS A 57 -6.31 -9.48 -6.58
C HIS A 57 -6.44 -9.54 -8.12
N GLU A 58 -5.35 -9.77 -8.86
CA GLU A 58 -5.35 -9.95 -10.31
C GLU A 58 -4.93 -11.37 -10.65
N SER A 59 -5.90 -12.27 -10.86
CA SER A 59 -5.65 -13.69 -11.18
C SER A 59 -5.15 -13.92 -12.61
N GLU A 60 -5.63 -13.10 -13.54
CA GLU A 60 -5.25 -13.09 -14.96
C GLU A 60 -5.13 -11.63 -15.41
N PRO A 61 -4.36 -11.33 -16.48
CA PRO A 61 -4.18 -9.97 -16.95
C PRO A 61 -5.51 -9.22 -17.13
N GLY A 62 -5.74 -8.17 -16.34
CA GLY A 62 -6.94 -7.33 -16.38
C GLY A 62 -8.16 -7.88 -15.61
N VAL A 63 -8.08 -9.08 -15.03
CA VAL A 63 -9.17 -9.68 -14.25
C VAL A 63 -8.92 -9.44 -12.75
N PHE A 64 -9.58 -8.42 -12.22
CA PHE A 64 -9.42 -7.99 -10.82
C PHE A 64 -10.59 -8.40 -9.94
N ASP A 65 -10.28 -8.78 -8.70
CA ASP A 65 -11.24 -9.03 -7.65
C ASP A 65 -10.82 -8.33 -6.35
N PHE A 66 -11.59 -7.32 -5.96
CA PHE A 66 -11.46 -6.60 -4.68
C PHE A 66 -12.71 -6.77 -3.80
N GLN A 67 -13.57 -7.76 -4.07
CA GLN A 67 -14.89 -7.87 -3.46
C GLN A 67 -15.17 -9.19 -2.75
N THR A 68 -14.57 -10.30 -3.18
CA THR A 68 -14.95 -11.62 -2.66
C THR A 68 -14.07 -12.08 -1.49
N GLY A 69 -14.70 -12.56 -0.41
CA GLY A 69 -14.01 -13.16 0.74
C GLY A 69 -12.89 -12.29 1.29
N ASN A 70 -11.68 -12.85 1.40
CA ASN A 70 -10.48 -12.13 1.85
C ASN A 70 -9.96 -11.08 0.86
N LYS A 71 -10.47 -11.06 -0.37
CA LYS A 71 -10.16 -10.03 -1.37
C LYS A 71 -10.99 -8.76 -1.20
N ASN A 72 -12.01 -8.78 -0.33
CA ASN A 72 -12.88 -7.62 -0.10
C ASN A 72 -12.15 -6.52 0.66
N LEU A 73 -11.44 -5.70 -0.11
CA LEU A 73 -10.57 -4.66 0.42
C LEU A 73 -11.36 -3.55 1.12
N GLU A 74 -12.49 -3.15 0.56
CA GLU A 74 -13.35 -2.14 1.20
C GLU A 74 -13.86 -2.62 2.57
N LYS A 75 -14.27 -3.88 2.68
CA LYS A 75 -14.68 -4.46 3.97
C LYS A 75 -13.54 -4.45 4.99
N PHE A 76 -12.31 -4.75 4.57
CA PHE A 76 -11.16 -4.69 5.46
C PHE A 76 -10.92 -3.27 5.97
N ILE A 77 -10.87 -2.29 5.06
CA ILE A 77 -10.65 -0.87 5.41
C ILE A 77 -11.77 -0.37 6.33
N GLN A 78 -13.03 -0.71 6.01
CA GLN A 78 -14.17 -0.35 6.86
C GLN A 78 -14.06 -0.98 8.25
N THR A 79 -13.59 -2.23 8.36
CA THR A 79 -13.39 -2.88 9.66
C THR A 79 -12.33 -2.15 10.50
N VAL A 80 -11.25 -1.66 9.88
CA VAL A 80 -10.25 -0.82 10.56
C VAL A 80 -10.89 0.47 11.08
N GLN A 81 -11.69 1.13 10.24
CA GLN A 81 -12.39 2.37 10.58
C GLN A 81 -13.40 2.16 11.71
N ASP A 82 -14.20 1.10 11.67
CA ASP A 82 -15.22 0.79 12.69
C ASP A 82 -14.61 0.53 14.06
N GLU A 83 -13.38 0.00 14.11
CA GLU A 83 -12.62 -0.16 15.34
C GLU A 83 -11.92 1.14 15.81
N GLY A 84 -12.10 2.23 15.08
CA GLY A 84 -11.55 3.55 15.40
C GLY A 84 -10.03 3.60 15.29
N MET A 85 -9.44 2.86 14.34
CA MET A 85 -8.00 2.84 14.06
C MET A 85 -7.70 3.50 12.71
N PHE A 86 -6.48 4.04 12.59
CA PHE A 86 -5.95 4.55 11.33
C PHE A 86 -5.30 3.44 10.50
N LEU A 87 -5.00 3.75 9.23
CA LEU A 87 -4.44 2.79 8.29
C LEU A 87 -3.24 3.37 7.53
N LEU A 88 -2.10 2.69 7.61
CA LEU A 88 -0.98 2.84 6.69
C LEU A 88 -1.20 1.83 5.55
N PHE A 89 -1.51 2.34 4.37
CA PHE A 89 -1.87 1.52 3.24
C PHE A 89 -0.64 1.26 2.35
N ARG A 90 -0.34 -0.01 2.09
CA ARG A 90 0.89 -0.45 1.42
C ARG A 90 0.55 -1.25 0.14
N PRO A 91 0.14 -0.56 -0.96
CA PRO A 91 -0.38 -1.22 -2.16
C PRO A 91 0.69 -1.77 -3.12
N GLY A 92 1.95 -1.51 -2.87
CA GLY A 92 3.03 -1.93 -3.75
C GLY A 92 3.32 -0.93 -4.90
N PRO A 93 3.57 -1.44 -6.12
CA PRO A 93 3.22 -2.75 -6.73
C PRO A 93 3.98 -3.97 -6.21
N TYR A 94 5.24 -3.82 -5.84
CA TYR A 94 6.02 -4.83 -5.13
C TYR A 94 5.90 -4.62 -3.63
N VAL A 95 5.66 -5.67 -2.85
CA VAL A 95 5.48 -5.57 -1.41
C VAL A 95 6.39 -6.50 -0.60
N CYS A 96 7.14 -7.38 -1.23
CA CYS A 96 7.95 -8.42 -0.57
C CYS A 96 7.08 -9.35 0.31
N GLY A 97 7.03 -9.11 1.61
CA GLY A 97 6.08 -9.66 2.57
C GLY A 97 6.09 -11.18 2.70
N GLU A 98 7.20 -11.88 2.38
CA GLU A 98 7.27 -13.34 2.29
C GLU A 98 6.10 -13.90 1.47
N TRP A 99 5.82 -13.29 0.32
CA TRP A 99 4.77 -13.64 -0.61
C TRP A 99 5.33 -13.93 -2.00
N ASP A 100 4.70 -14.86 -2.73
CA ASP A 100 5.14 -15.27 -4.05
C ASP A 100 5.39 -14.08 -4.97
N PHE A 101 6.59 -14.01 -5.53
CA PHE A 101 7.07 -12.95 -6.41
C PHE A 101 6.90 -11.53 -5.82
N GLY A 102 6.94 -11.42 -4.48
CA GLY A 102 6.75 -10.15 -3.77
C GLY A 102 5.43 -9.47 -4.05
N GLY A 103 4.40 -10.22 -4.43
CA GLY A 103 3.08 -9.73 -4.77
C GLY A 103 2.86 -9.36 -6.23
N LEU A 104 3.90 -9.39 -7.07
CA LEU A 104 3.75 -9.15 -8.51
C LEU A 104 3.02 -10.32 -9.20
N PRO A 105 2.18 -10.07 -10.21
CA PRO A 105 1.50 -11.13 -10.93
C PRO A 105 2.47 -12.03 -11.71
N PRO A 106 2.34 -13.36 -11.60
CA PRO A 106 3.24 -14.30 -12.26
C PRO A 106 3.18 -14.26 -13.78
N TYR A 107 2.09 -13.78 -14.38
CA TYR A 107 1.99 -13.62 -15.83
C TYR A 107 3.04 -12.66 -16.40
N LEU A 108 3.57 -11.74 -15.60
CA LEU A 108 4.66 -10.87 -16.01
C LEU A 108 5.88 -11.68 -16.47
N LEU A 109 6.15 -12.82 -15.82
CA LEU A 109 7.27 -13.71 -16.15
C LEU A 109 7.08 -14.43 -17.49
N SER A 110 5.86 -14.47 -18.04
CA SER A 110 5.59 -15.03 -19.36
C SER A 110 5.94 -14.07 -20.51
N ILE A 111 6.22 -12.81 -20.20
CA ILE A 111 6.58 -11.80 -21.19
C ILE A 111 8.10 -11.89 -21.42
N PRO A 112 8.56 -12.26 -22.65
CA PRO A 112 9.99 -12.40 -22.92
C PRO A 112 10.77 -11.13 -22.59
N ASP A 113 11.91 -11.27 -21.91
CA ASP A 113 12.86 -10.20 -21.58
C ASP A 113 12.26 -9.02 -20.79
N ILE A 114 11.14 -9.20 -20.10
CA ILE A 114 10.55 -8.15 -19.27
C ILE A 114 11.52 -7.76 -18.16
N LYS A 115 11.61 -6.46 -17.91
CA LYS A 115 12.27 -5.91 -16.73
C LYS A 115 11.22 -5.36 -15.79
N ILE A 116 11.23 -5.86 -14.57
CA ILE A 116 10.30 -5.41 -13.51
C ILE A 116 10.91 -4.29 -12.67
N ARG A 117 10.05 -3.53 -11.99
CA ARG A 117 10.44 -2.46 -11.08
C ARG A 117 11.38 -1.44 -11.73
N CYS A 118 11.06 -1.05 -12.96
CA CYS A 118 11.78 -0.05 -13.76
C CYS A 118 10.86 0.46 -14.89
N MET A 119 11.35 1.35 -15.73
CA MET A 119 10.60 1.97 -16.83
C MET A 119 10.45 1.09 -18.09
N ASP A 120 10.42 -0.25 -17.93
CA ASP A 120 9.97 -1.14 -19.02
C ASP A 120 8.49 -0.88 -19.32
N THR A 121 8.16 -0.46 -20.52
CA THR A 121 6.80 -0.04 -20.89
C THR A 121 5.74 -1.12 -20.72
N ARG A 122 6.11 -2.39 -20.79
CA ARG A 122 5.21 -3.53 -20.58
C ARG A 122 4.89 -3.70 -19.09
N TYR A 123 5.89 -3.49 -18.23
CA TYR A 123 5.74 -3.50 -16.78
C TYR A 123 4.93 -2.29 -16.30
N THR A 124 5.30 -1.08 -16.74
CA THR A 124 4.57 0.14 -16.33
C THR A 124 3.12 0.12 -16.79
N ALA A 125 2.82 -0.38 -17.98
CA ALA A 125 1.43 -0.56 -18.44
C ALA A 125 0.63 -1.55 -17.56
N ALA A 126 1.27 -2.60 -17.06
CA ALA A 126 0.61 -3.52 -16.11
C ALA A 126 0.37 -2.85 -14.75
N VAL A 127 1.35 -2.11 -14.24
CA VAL A 127 1.22 -1.34 -12.99
C VAL A 127 0.12 -0.28 -13.11
N GLU A 128 0.05 0.46 -14.21
CA GLU A 128 -1.02 1.44 -14.45
C GLU A 128 -2.41 0.80 -14.36
N ARG A 129 -2.61 -0.36 -14.98
CA ARG A 129 -3.90 -1.07 -14.89
C ARG A 129 -4.24 -1.46 -13.45
N TYR A 130 -3.27 -1.90 -12.66
CA TYR A 130 -3.47 -2.20 -11.26
C TYR A 130 -3.82 -0.96 -10.45
N VAL A 131 -3.06 0.11 -10.63
CA VAL A 131 -3.29 1.39 -9.94
C VAL A 131 -4.66 1.96 -10.32
N ASP A 132 -5.08 1.88 -11.59
CA ASP A 132 -6.42 2.30 -12.03
C ASP A 132 -7.56 1.60 -11.28
N LYS A 133 -7.34 0.37 -10.84
CA LYS A 133 -8.36 -0.41 -10.12
C LYS A 133 -8.35 -0.17 -8.61
N ILE A 134 -7.18 0.01 -8.01
CA ILE A 134 -7.08 0.14 -6.55
C ILE A 134 -7.15 1.60 -6.08
N ALA A 135 -6.69 2.56 -6.86
CA ALA A 135 -6.67 3.98 -6.47
C ALA A 135 -8.07 4.54 -6.13
N PRO A 136 -9.15 4.23 -6.84
CA PRO A 136 -10.49 4.67 -6.45
C PRO A 136 -10.91 4.18 -5.06
N ILE A 137 -10.49 2.96 -4.67
CA ILE A 137 -10.76 2.43 -3.34
C ILE A 137 -9.97 3.22 -2.30
N ILE A 138 -8.66 3.43 -2.53
CA ILE A 138 -7.82 4.21 -1.63
C ILE A 138 -8.41 5.61 -1.43
N LYS A 139 -8.67 6.32 -2.53
CA LYS A 139 -9.22 7.68 -2.52
C LYS A 139 -10.50 7.79 -1.70
N LYS A 140 -11.42 6.84 -1.87
CA LYS A 140 -12.68 6.80 -1.12
C LYS A 140 -12.46 6.78 0.39
N TYR A 141 -11.39 6.10 0.85
CA TYR A 141 -11.11 5.87 2.26
C TYR A 141 -9.93 6.68 2.80
N GLU A 142 -9.46 7.69 2.07
CA GLU A 142 -8.49 8.64 2.62
C GLU A 142 -9.09 9.43 3.79
N ILE A 143 -8.25 9.84 4.72
CA ILE A 143 -8.68 10.64 5.88
C ILE A 143 -9.30 11.98 5.43
N THR A 144 -8.87 12.53 4.30
CA THR A 144 -9.45 13.73 3.68
C THR A 144 -10.91 13.53 3.27
N ASN A 145 -11.33 12.30 3.04
CA ASN A 145 -12.69 11.88 2.71
C ASN A 145 -13.42 11.19 3.87
N GLY A 146 -12.86 11.30 5.08
CA GLY A 146 -13.45 10.72 6.30
C GLY A 146 -13.12 9.25 6.54
N GLY A 147 -12.22 8.66 5.75
CA GLY A 147 -11.74 7.29 5.93
C GLY A 147 -10.56 7.16 6.90
N PRO A 148 -10.05 5.95 7.14
CA PRO A 148 -8.96 5.70 8.08
C PRO A 148 -7.56 5.83 7.46
N ILE A 149 -7.41 5.91 6.12
CA ILE A 149 -6.10 5.92 5.45
C ILE A 149 -5.43 7.27 5.68
N ILE A 150 -4.28 7.26 6.38
CA ILE A 150 -3.51 8.46 6.70
C ILE A 150 -2.26 8.63 5.83
N MET A 151 -1.70 7.54 5.34
CA MET A 151 -0.53 7.55 4.44
C MET A 151 -0.60 6.35 3.47
N VAL A 152 0.04 6.52 2.31
CA VAL A 152 0.19 5.46 1.30
C VAL A 152 1.67 5.22 1.04
N GLN A 153 2.11 3.96 1.09
CA GLN A 153 3.47 3.58 0.73
C GLN A 153 3.61 3.48 -0.79
N VAL A 154 4.71 3.99 -1.31
CA VAL A 154 5.11 3.85 -2.71
C VAL A 154 6.23 2.84 -2.78
N GLU A 155 6.04 1.75 -3.55
CA GLU A 155 7.01 0.67 -3.70
C GLU A 155 7.34 -0.04 -2.36
N ASN A 156 8.36 -0.87 -2.31
CA ASN A 156 8.87 -1.47 -1.07
C ASN A 156 10.34 -1.83 -1.20
N GLU A 157 11.15 -1.34 -0.27
CA GLU A 157 12.60 -1.59 -0.20
C GLU A 157 13.30 -1.39 -1.56
N TYR A 158 12.87 -0.36 -2.29
CA TYR A 158 13.38 -0.14 -3.64
C TYR A 158 14.88 0.11 -3.65
N GLY A 159 15.41 0.80 -2.65
CA GLY A 159 16.84 1.05 -2.51
C GLY A 159 17.70 -0.20 -2.29
N SER A 160 17.10 -1.32 -1.87
CA SER A 160 17.77 -2.62 -1.80
C SER A 160 17.72 -3.39 -3.14
N TYR A 161 16.88 -2.96 -4.07
CA TYR A 161 16.68 -3.56 -5.38
C TYR A 161 17.34 -2.78 -6.52
N GLY A 162 17.19 -1.46 -6.52
CA GLY A 162 17.63 -0.61 -7.62
C GLY A 162 17.84 0.84 -7.21
N ASN A 163 18.13 1.68 -8.20
CA ASN A 163 18.36 3.11 -8.03
C ASN A 163 17.76 3.94 -9.18
N ASP A 164 16.72 3.43 -9.85
CA ASP A 164 16.05 4.14 -10.94
C ASP A 164 15.11 5.21 -10.37
N ARG A 165 15.64 6.42 -10.16
CA ARG A 165 14.86 7.56 -9.66
C ARG A 165 13.77 8.01 -10.62
N ILE A 166 13.89 7.69 -11.92
CA ILE A 166 12.84 7.99 -12.92
C ILE A 166 11.64 7.11 -12.64
N TYR A 167 11.87 5.83 -12.37
CA TYR A 167 10.81 4.90 -12.00
C TYR A 167 10.13 5.29 -10.68
N MET A 168 10.88 5.62 -9.64
CA MET A 168 10.31 6.03 -8.35
C MET A 168 9.50 7.32 -8.48
N LYS A 169 10.03 8.31 -9.23
CA LYS A 169 9.27 9.53 -9.51
C LYS A 169 8.00 9.23 -10.31
N TRP A 170 8.08 8.37 -11.33
CA TRP A 170 6.91 7.97 -12.10
C TRP A 170 5.86 7.28 -11.22
N MET A 171 6.26 6.40 -10.30
CA MET A 171 5.34 5.78 -9.33
C MET A 171 4.65 6.81 -8.44
N HIS A 172 5.42 7.76 -7.89
CA HIS A 172 4.86 8.86 -7.11
C HIS A 172 3.82 9.64 -7.92
N ASP A 173 4.19 10.08 -9.12
CA ASP A 173 3.34 10.90 -9.99
C ASP A 173 2.08 10.11 -10.40
N LEU A 174 2.20 8.82 -10.73
CA LEU A 174 1.07 7.97 -11.07
C LEU A 174 0.01 7.96 -9.94
N TRP A 175 0.42 7.76 -8.68
CA TRP A 175 -0.52 7.80 -7.56
C TRP A 175 -1.18 9.19 -7.41
N ARG A 176 -0.41 10.27 -7.57
CA ARG A 176 -0.94 11.66 -7.53
C ARG A 176 -1.92 11.92 -8.66
N ASP A 177 -1.64 11.48 -9.87
CA ASP A 177 -2.51 11.64 -11.04
C ASP A 177 -3.84 10.88 -10.89
N LYS A 178 -3.85 9.77 -10.11
CA LYS A 178 -5.10 9.08 -9.73
C LYS A 178 -5.84 9.75 -8.56
N GLY A 179 -5.33 10.87 -8.08
CA GLY A 179 -6.00 11.74 -7.10
C GLY A 179 -5.81 11.30 -5.65
N ILE A 180 -4.73 10.58 -5.34
CA ILE A 180 -4.37 10.26 -3.95
C ILE A 180 -3.77 11.51 -3.32
N GLU A 181 -4.34 11.98 -2.21
CA GLU A 181 -4.00 13.25 -1.56
C GLU A 181 -3.18 13.10 -0.27
N VAL A 182 -3.35 12.00 0.46
CA VAL A 182 -2.59 11.74 1.69
C VAL A 182 -1.09 11.69 1.45
N PRO A 183 -0.25 11.94 2.47
CA PRO A 183 1.20 11.84 2.33
C PRO A 183 1.67 10.47 1.84
N PHE A 184 2.68 10.47 0.98
CA PHE A 184 3.39 9.25 0.59
C PHE A 184 4.61 9.01 1.48
N TYR A 185 5.02 7.76 1.59
CA TYR A 185 6.27 7.36 2.22
C TYR A 185 6.87 6.16 1.50
N THR A 186 8.15 5.95 1.69
CA THR A 186 8.86 4.72 1.31
C THR A 186 9.27 3.95 2.56
N ALA A 187 9.55 2.68 2.42
CA ALA A 187 10.13 1.85 3.47
C ALA A 187 11.36 1.16 2.89
N ASP A 188 12.54 1.57 3.33
CA ASP A 188 13.82 1.15 2.79
C ASP A 188 14.78 0.72 3.90
N GLY A 189 15.87 0.03 3.51
CA GLY A 189 16.93 -0.33 4.44
C GLY A 189 17.66 0.92 5.00
N ALA A 190 18.27 0.78 6.16
CA ALA A 190 18.80 1.88 6.97
C ALA A 190 20.15 2.45 6.48
N THR A 191 20.58 2.14 5.26
CA THR A 191 21.82 2.73 4.71
C THR A 191 21.53 3.97 3.89
N PRO A 192 22.41 5.00 3.92
CA PRO A 192 22.17 6.24 3.16
C PRO A 192 21.87 5.99 1.68
N TYR A 193 22.58 5.08 1.04
CA TYR A 193 22.40 4.81 -0.38
C TYR A 193 21.03 4.16 -0.70
N MET A 194 20.49 3.36 0.21
CA MET A 194 19.14 2.78 0.04
C MET A 194 18.06 3.86 0.16
N LEU A 195 18.23 4.80 1.08
CA LEU A 195 17.32 5.93 1.27
C LEU A 195 17.34 6.92 0.10
N GLU A 196 18.46 6.99 -0.65
CA GLU A 196 18.58 7.89 -1.81
C GLU A 196 17.83 7.38 -3.06
N ALA A 197 17.46 6.12 -3.10
CA ALA A 197 16.79 5.52 -4.24
C ALA A 197 15.25 5.68 -4.21
N GLY A 198 14.69 5.98 -3.03
CA GLY A 198 13.25 6.14 -2.79
C GLY A 198 12.75 7.59 -2.74
#